data_b13d265c7820fcba41e480b080c57e05
#
_entry.id   b13d265c7820fcba41e480b080c57e05
#
_cell.length_a   1.000
_cell.length_b   1.000
_cell.length_c   1.000
_cell.angle_alpha   90.00
_cell.angle_beta   90.00
_cell.angle_gamma   90.00
#
_symmetry.space_group_name_H-M   'P 1'
#
loop_
_entity.id
_entity.type
_entity.pdbx_description
1 polymer ?
#
loop_
_entity_poly.entity_id
_entity_poly.type
_entity_poly.pdbx_seq_one_letter_code
_entity_poly.pdbx_strand_id
1 'polypeptide(L)'
;KGSGLKKCTNQERIGKDSNYEQEGKVQFVIDAVYSMAHALHNMHRELCPGKVGLCSRMDPINGTLLLKHIRLLNFAGIAGNPVLFNENGDAPGRYEIYQYQIRNRTAEYKIIGHWTEQLYLNIRAMHW
;
A
#
# COMPACT_ATOMS: atom_id res chain seq x y z
N LYS A 1 -8.89 -5.84 41.79
CA LYS A 1 -9.45 -6.94 40.95
C LYS A 1 -8.62 -6.93 39.69
N GLY A 2 -7.58 -7.81 39.57
CA GLY A 2 -6.75 -7.92 38.39
C GLY A 2 -7.60 -8.44 37.23
N SER A 3 -7.64 -7.70 36.14
CA SER A 3 -8.16 -8.20 34.87
C SER A 3 -7.29 -9.38 34.47
N GLY A 4 -7.82 -10.60 34.59
CA GLY A 4 -7.13 -11.81 34.15
C GLY A 4 -6.86 -11.73 32.65
N LEU A 5 -5.67 -11.25 32.28
CA LEU A 5 -5.20 -11.33 30.90
C LEU A 5 -5.18 -12.81 30.51
N LYS A 6 -5.96 -13.17 29.50
CA LYS A 6 -5.99 -14.52 28.95
C LYS A 6 -4.59 -14.85 28.45
N LYS A 7 -4.00 -15.96 28.93
CA LYS A 7 -2.69 -16.40 28.49
C LYS A 7 -2.76 -16.87 27.03
N CYS A 8 -1.81 -16.45 26.21
CA CYS A 8 -1.71 -16.90 24.82
C CYS A 8 -1.46 -18.42 24.75
N THR A 9 -2.15 -19.07 23.84
CA THR A 9 -2.04 -20.53 23.60
C THR A 9 -1.16 -20.85 22.38
N ASN A 10 -0.73 -19.84 21.61
CA ASN A 10 -0.07 -19.93 20.30
C ASN A 10 -0.95 -20.54 19.19
N GLN A 11 -2.26 -20.64 19.42
CA GLN A 11 -3.23 -21.10 18.42
C GLN A 11 -4.19 -20.00 17.99
N GLU A 12 -4.07 -18.81 18.57
CA GLU A 12 -4.88 -17.66 18.22
C GLU A 12 -4.58 -17.25 16.77
N ARG A 13 -5.64 -16.89 16.05
CA ARG A 13 -5.56 -16.42 14.66
C ARG A 13 -5.96 -14.96 14.58
N ILE A 14 -5.03 -14.13 14.14
CA ILE A 14 -5.26 -12.71 13.92
C ILE A 14 -6.42 -12.53 12.91
N GLY A 15 -7.37 -11.65 13.24
CA GLY A 15 -8.53 -11.37 12.40
C GLY A 15 -9.69 -12.35 12.52
N LYS A 16 -9.48 -13.56 13.13
CA LYS A 16 -10.55 -14.52 13.41
C LYS A 16 -10.94 -14.55 14.89
N ASP A 17 -9.94 -14.57 15.75
CA ASP A 17 -10.12 -14.77 17.19
C ASP A 17 -9.96 -13.44 17.98
N SER A 18 -9.82 -12.33 17.27
CA SER A 18 -9.68 -11.00 17.85
C SER A 18 -10.28 -9.91 16.97
N ASN A 19 -10.62 -8.76 17.55
CA ASN A 19 -11.04 -7.56 16.82
C ASN A 19 -9.83 -6.85 16.21
N TYR A 20 -9.07 -7.56 15.38
CA TYR A 20 -7.92 -7.00 14.70
C TYR A 20 -8.36 -6.28 13.43
N GLU A 21 -7.93 -5.04 13.28
CA GLU A 21 -8.04 -4.28 12.05
C GLU A 21 -6.64 -4.00 11.52
N GLN A 22 -6.40 -4.32 10.24
CA GLN A 22 -5.11 -4.11 9.60
C GLN A 22 -4.86 -2.63 9.39
N GLU A 23 -3.71 -2.13 9.84
CA GLU A 23 -3.30 -0.76 9.56
C GLU A 23 -3.17 -0.52 8.05
N GLY A 24 -3.80 0.55 7.56
CA GLY A 24 -3.86 0.89 6.14
C GLY A 24 -2.49 1.11 5.47
N LYS A 25 -1.45 1.40 6.25
CA LYS A 25 -0.09 1.61 5.72
C LYS A 25 0.64 0.33 5.34
N VAL A 26 0.22 -0.82 5.87
CA VAL A 26 0.89 -2.11 5.62
C VAL A 26 0.89 -2.48 4.14
N GLN A 27 -0.21 -2.19 3.41
CA GLN A 27 -0.26 -2.43 1.98
C GLN A 27 0.84 -1.67 1.21
N PHE A 28 1.16 -0.44 1.61
CA PHE A 28 2.21 0.35 0.95
C PHE A 28 3.60 -0.26 1.15
N VAL A 29 3.86 -0.85 2.32
CA VAL A 29 5.11 -1.57 2.59
C VAL A 29 5.20 -2.82 1.70
N ILE A 30 4.11 -3.57 1.57
CA ILE A 30 4.06 -4.73 0.69
C ILE A 30 4.28 -4.31 -0.76
N ASP A 31 3.57 -3.29 -1.23
CA ASP A 31 3.69 -2.77 -2.59
C ASP A 31 5.11 -2.23 -2.88
N ALA A 32 5.79 -1.64 -1.88
CA ALA A 32 7.19 -1.22 -2.01
C ALA A 32 8.15 -2.40 -2.24
N VAL A 33 7.95 -3.52 -1.52
CA VAL A 33 8.74 -4.74 -1.73
C VAL A 33 8.48 -5.32 -3.11
N TYR A 34 7.21 -5.37 -3.55
CA TYR A 34 6.86 -5.83 -4.90
C TYR A 34 7.42 -4.89 -5.98
N SER A 35 7.44 -3.58 -5.73
CA SER A 35 8.07 -2.62 -6.66
C SER A 35 9.54 -2.95 -6.89
N MET A 36 10.28 -3.23 -5.83
CA MET A 36 11.68 -3.65 -5.98
C MET A 36 11.80 -4.98 -6.74
N ALA A 37 10.95 -5.97 -6.45
CA ALA A 37 10.96 -7.26 -7.13
C ALA A 37 10.64 -7.13 -8.62
N HIS A 38 9.62 -6.34 -8.97
CA HIS A 38 9.27 -6.07 -10.39
C HIS A 38 10.37 -5.31 -11.11
N ALA A 39 10.99 -4.32 -10.48
CA ALA A 39 12.09 -3.56 -11.07
C ALA A 39 13.30 -4.46 -11.37
N LEU A 40 13.70 -5.29 -10.41
CA LEU A 40 14.78 -6.26 -10.60
C LEU A 40 14.45 -7.30 -11.67
N HIS A 41 13.20 -7.79 -11.70
CA HIS A 41 12.75 -8.71 -12.73
C HIS A 41 12.82 -8.08 -14.13
N ASN A 42 12.31 -6.86 -14.29
CA ASN A 42 12.36 -6.14 -15.56
C ASN A 42 13.80 -5.86 -16.00
N MET A 43 14.66 -5.45 -15.07
CA MET A 43 16.08 -5.25 -15.31
C MET A 43 16.77 -6.54 -15.73
N HIS A 44 16.43 -7.67 -15.09
CA HIS A 44 16.97 -8.98 -15.46
C HIS A 44 16.55 -9.37 -16.89
N ARG A 45 15.28 -9.18 -17.24
CA ARG A 45 14.80 -9.48 -18.59
C ARG A 45 15.51 -8.67 -19.68
N GLU A 46 15.85 -7.40 -19.38
CA GLU A 46 16.58 -6.52 -20.30
C GLU A 46 18.06 -6.91 -20.41
N LEU A 47 18.73 -7.15 -19.29
CA LEU A 47 20.18 -7.36 -19.27
C LEU A 47 20.62 -8.82 -19.47
N CYS A 48 19.78 -9.77 -19.09
CA CYS A 48 20.08 -11.21 -19.06
C CYS A 48 19.06 -12.05 -19.86
N PRO A 49 18.72 -11.68 -21.12
CA PRO A 49 17.66 -12.37 -21.85
C PRO A 49 17.97 -13.87 -21.98
N GLY A 50 16.97 -14.72 -21.63
CA GLY A 50 17.08 -16.17 -21.71
C GLY A 50 18.01 -16.84 -20.69
N LYS A 51 18.56 -16.10 -19.74
CA LYS A 51 19.40 -16.65 -18.66
C LYS A 51 18.58 -16.91 -17.41
N VAL A 52 18.88 -18.01 -16.72
CA VAL A 52 18.37 -18.29 -15.38
C VAL A 52 19.42 -17.80 -14.37
N GLY A 53 18.99 -17.02 -13.37
CA GLY A 53 19.89 -16.43 -12.36
C GLY A 53 20.58 -15.16 -12.83
N LEU A 54 21.46 -14.63 -11.99
CA LEU A 54 22.21 -13.40 -12.28
C LEU A 54 23.22 -13.62 -13.40
N CYS A 55 23.31 -12.69 -14.32
CA CYS A 55 24.37 -12.62 -15.32
C CYS A 55 25.38 -11.52 -14.94
N SER A 56 26.58 -11.56 -15.56
CA SER A 56 27.66 -10.59 -15.30
C SER A 56 27.29 -9.11 -15.52
N ARG A 57 26.24 -8.84 -16.30
CA ARG A 57 25.73 -7.47 -16.52
C ARG A 57 24.89 -6.96 -15.34
N MET A 58 24.45 -7.83 -14.43
CA MET A 58 23.72 -7.50 -13.20
C MET A 58 24.58 -7.68 -11.93
N ASP A 59 25.83 -8.07 -12.04
CA ASP A 59 26.74 -8.23 -10.91
C ASP A 59 28.03 -7.44 -11.15
N PRO A 60 28.25 -6.34 -10.41
CA PRO A 60 27.36 -5.73 -9.40
C PRO A 60 26.16 -5.02 -10.00
N ILE A 61 25.07 -4.92 -9.23
CA ILE A 61 23.86 -4.22 -9.65
C ILE A 61 24.14 -2.71 -9.80
N ASN A 62 23.82 -2.17 -10.97
CA ASN A 62 23.90 -0.72 -11.22
C ASN A 62 22.67 -0.01 -10.64
N GLY A 63 22.84 0.77 -9.57
CA GLY A 63 21.76 1.48 -8.88
C GLY A 63 21.03 2.50 -9.76
N THR A 64 21.72 3.19 -10.66
CA THR A 64 21.10 4.16 -11.58
C THR A 64 20.16 3.46 -12.56
N LEU A 65 20.57 2.32 -13.07
CA LEU A 65 19.75 1.51 -13.97
C LEU A 65 18.57 0.89 -13.24
N LEU A 66 18.77 0.41 -12.01
CA LEU A 66 17.68 -0.10 -11.16
C LEU A 66 16.65 1.00 -10.86
N LEU A 67 17.08 2.22 -10.54
CA LEU A 67 16.20 3.37 -10.32
C LEU A 67 15.36 3.70 -11.58
N LYS A 68 15.97 3.60 -12.78
CA LYS A 68 15.24 3.74 -14.05
C LYS A 68 14.11 2.72 -14.15
N HIS A 69 14.37 1.43 -13.82
CA HIS A 69 13.36 0.39 -13.85
C HIS A 69 12.28 0.60 -12.79
N ILE A 70 12.62 1.11 -11.60
CA ILE A 70 11.63 1.46 -10.56
C ILE A 70 10.69 2.56 -11.07
N ARG A 71 11.22 3.62 -11.68
CA ARG A 71 10.41 4.74 -12.21
C ARG A 71 9.48 4.35 -13.35
N LEU A 72 9.78 3.28 -14.07
CA LEU A 72 8.97 2.77 -15.17
C LEU A 72 7.93 1.72 -14.74
N LEU A 73 7.80 1.48 -13.44
CA LEU A 73 6.84 0.48 -12.94
C LEU A 73 5.40 0.94 -13.15
N ASN A 74 4.59 -0.05 -13.54
CA ASN A 74 3.13 0.04 -13.57
C ASN A 74 2.58 -1.38 -13.38
N PHE A 75 2.10 -1.69 -12.19
CA PHE A 75 1.52 -2.99 -11.87
C PHE A 75 0.37 -2.84 -10.88
N ALA A 76 -0.48 -3.87 -10.78
CA ALA A 76 -1.52 -3.91 -9.78
C ALA A 76 -0.94 -4.32 -8.43
N GLY A 77 -1.00 -3.45 -7.44
CA GLY A 77 -0.61 -3.73 -6.06
C GLY A 77 -1.53 -4.75 -5.39
N ILE A 78 -1.19 -5.15 -4.17
CA ILE A 78 -1.91 -6.21 -3.44
C ILE A 78 -3.39 -5.87 -3.18
N ALA A 79 -3.73 -4.60 -3.07
CA ALA A 79 -5.11 -4.12 -2.93
C ALA A 79 -5.82 -3.90 -4.29
N GLY A 80 -5.21 -4.30 -5.42
CA GLY A 80 -5.74 -4.10 -6.76
C GLY A 80 -5.56 -2.68 -7.31
N ASN A 81 -4.94 -1.79 -6.57
CA ASN A 81 -4.66 -0.43 -7.00
C ASN A 81 -3.38 -0.38 -7.86
N PRO A 82 -3.32 0.49 -8.90
CA PRO A 82 -2.10 0.63 -9.67
C PRO A 82 -0.96 1.21 -8.81
N VAL A 83 0.21 0.59 -8.91
CA VAL A 83 1.47 1.07 -8.35
C VAL A 83 2.29 1.63 -9.51
N LEU A 84 2.47 2.93 -9.52
CA LEU A 84 3.23 3.67 -10.52
C LEU A 84 3.87 4.89 -9.86
N PHE A 85 4.83 5.51 -10.52
CA PHE A 85 5.53 6.68 -10.03
C PHE A 85 5.42 7.83 -11.04
N ASN A 86 5.22 9.05 -10.54
CA ASN A 86 5.25 10.24 -11.35
C ASN A 86 6.71 10.65 -11.71
N GLU A 87 6.88 11.76 -12.43
CA GLU A 87 8.19 12.26 -12.82
C GLU A 87 9.10 12.58 -11.63
N ASN A 88 8.53 12.97 -10.49
CA ASN A 88 9.26 13.22 -9.25
C ASN A 88 9.64 11.94 -8.50
N GLY A 89 9.05 10.81 -8.86
CA GLY A 89 9.23 9.52 -8.16
C GLY A 89 8.21 9.30 -7.04
N ASP A 90 7.13 10.09 -6.99
CA ASP A 90 6.07 9.94 -6.00
C ASP A 90 5.00 8.97 -6.52
N ALA A 91 4.49 8.12 -5.64
CA ALA A 91 3.30 7.32 -5.91
C ALA A 91 2.03 8.18 -5.71
N PRO A 92 0.98 7.98 -6.52
CA PRO A 92 -0.30 8.69 -6.34
C PRO A 92 -0.85 8.48 -4.94
N GLY A 93 -1.09 9.58 -4.22
CA GLY A 93 -1.74 9.54 -2.92
C GLY A 93 -3.24 9.23 -3.06
N ARG A 94 -3.81 8.57 -2.05
CA ARG A 94 -5.25 8.36 -1.92
C ARG A 94 -5.66 8.69 -0.51
N TYR A 95 -6.70 9.49 -0.38
CA TYR A 95 -7.16 9.98 0.91
C TYR A 95 -8.67 9.85 0.99
N GLU A 96 -9.16 9.33 2.09
CA GLU A 96 -10.56 9.43 2.48
C GLU A 96 -10.75 10.71 3.29
N ILE A 97 -11.83 11.41 3.02
CA ILE A 97 -12.18 12.65 3.69
C ILE A 97 -13.31 12.35 4.66
N TYR A 98 -13.06 12.62 5.92
CA TYR A 98 -14.01 12.39 6.99
C TYR A 98 -14.54 13.72 7.51
N GLN A 99 -15.81 13.73 7.86
CA GLN A 99 -16.42 14.79 8.67
C GLN A 99 -16.77 14.22 10.03
N TYR A 100 -16.39 14.94 11.09
CA TYR A 100 -16.87 14.67 12.43
C TYR A 100 -18.32 15.10 12.55
N GLN A 101 -19.21 14.16 12.82
CA GLN A 101 -20.66 14.40 12.92
C GLN A 101 -21.17 13.95 14.28
N ILE A 102 -22.16 14.68 14.81
CA ILE A 102 -22.87 14.28 16.02
C ILE A 102 -24.29 13.91 15.61
N ARG A 103 -24.65 12.63 15.77
CA ARG A 103 -25.99 12.10 15.54
C ARG A 103 -26.51 11.41 16.79
N ASN A 104 -27.72 11.73 17.19
CA ASN A 104 -28.34 11.10 18.38
C ASN A 104 -27.46 11.12 19.64
N ARG A 105 -26.73 12.21 19.85
CA ARG A 105 -25.75 12.41 20.95
C ARG A 105 -24.51 11.47 20.86
N THR A 106 -24.31 10.80 19.75
CA THR A 106 -23.11 9.98 19.49
C THR A 106 -22.26 10.68 18.44
N ALA A 107 -20.98 10.83 18.75
CA ALA A 107 -20.01 11.41 17.84
C ALA A 107 -19.39 10.31 16.96
N GLU A 108 -19.31 10.56 15.65
CA GLU A 108 -18.70 9.63 14.69
C GLU A 108 -17.96 10.38 13.58
N TYR A 109 -16.93 9.75 13.02
CA TYR A 109 -16.30 10.19 11.79
C TYR A 109 -16.98 9.50 10.61
N LYS A 110 -17.60 10.30 9.75
CA LYS A 110 -18.29 9.81 8.55
C LYS A 110 -17.50 10.15 7.30
N ILE A 111 -17.28 9.16 6.44
CA ILE A 111 -16.68 9.39 5.13
C ILE A 111 -17.64 10.25 4.32
N ILE A 112 -17.15 11.42 3.88
CA ILE A 112 -17.89 12.39 3.06
C ILE A 112 -17.29 12.55 1.67
N GLY A 113 -16.15 11.92 1.40
CA GLY A 113 -15.51 11.99 0.10
C GLY A 113 -14.19 11.28 0.06
N HIS A 114 -13.53 11.40 -1.06
CA HIS A 114 -12.19 10.89 -1.27
C HIS A 114 -11.41 11.81 -2.22
N TRP A 115 -10.11 11.76 -2.12
CA TRP A 115 -9.18 12.37 -3.05
C TRP A 115 -8.28 11.28 -3.64
N THR A 116 -8.15 11.27 -4.96
CA THR A 116 -7.18 10.45 -5.68
C THR A 116 -6.31 11.33 -6.56
N GLU A 117 -6.77 11.70 -7.73
CA GLU A 117 -6.18 12.76 -8.56
C GLU A 117 -7.04 14.03 -8.48
N GLN A 118 -8.30 13.85 -8.14
CA GLN A 118 -9.30 14.92 -7.99
C GLN A 118 -10.07 14.71 -6.70
N LEU A 119 -10.65 15.81 -6.21
CA LEU A 119 -11.50 15.82 -5.03
C LEU A 119 -12.94 15.42 -5.40
N TYR A 120 -13.43 14.36 -4.78
CA TYR A 120 -14.83 13.94 -4.83
C TYR A 120 -15.47 14.11 -3.46
N LEU A 121 -16.53 14.93 -3.38
CA LEU A 121 -17.30 15.13 -2.15
C LEU A 121 -18.76 14.70 -2.35
N ASN A 122 -19.26 13.90 -1.42
CA ASN A 122 -20.67 13.60 -1.29
C ASN A 122 -21.34 14.67 -0.41
N ILE A 123 -21.74 15.77 -1.03
CA ILE A 123 -22.34 16.93 -0.34
C ILE A 123 -23.60 16.53 0.44
N ARG A 124 -24.35 15.51 -0.02
CA ARG A 124 -25.56 15.02 0.66
C ARG A 124 -25.25 14.28 1.97
N ALA A 125 -24.03 13.78 2.12
CA ALA A 125 -23.58 13.11 3.35
C ALA A 125 -23.01 14.10 4.38
N MET A 126 -22.80 15.36 3.98
CA MET A 126 -22.27 16.39 4.86
C MET A 126 -23.37 16.91 5.80
N HIS A 127 -22.96 17.24 7.02
CA HIS A 127 -23.76 17.95 8.01
C HIS A 127 -23.18 19.35 8.19
N TRP A 128 -24.08 20.36 8.05
CA TRP A 128 -23.76 21.77 8.20
C TRP A 128 -24.24 22.27 9.56
#